data_cc64c882ea211d5fb0ac360d351ae580
#
_entry.id   cc64c882ea211d5fb0ac360d351ae580
#
_cell.length_a   1.000
_cell.length_b   1.000
_cell.length_c   1.000
_cell.angle_alpha   90.00
_cell.angle_beta   90.00
_cell.angle_gamma   90.00
#
_symmetry.space_group_name_H-M   'P 1'
#
loop_
_entity.id
_entity.type
_entity.pdbx_description
1 polymer ?
#
loop_
_entity_poly.entity_id
_entity_poly.type
_entity_poly.pdbx_seq_one_letter_code
_entity_poly.pdbx_strand_id
1 'polypeptide(L)'
;KVLFPALRLGYLPIYEKECAFTYLGQYDQVLILDADIYVRDSAPDIFEEAQTPFAGVLERAMPLTPVYAEKVRKHSRGQFETLTDVDWDWNQDGAAYFNMGLMLLHRSLLYYLHDTPEEFIRRPEFERFVNGEGHWKWSTDQTLLNYWLKRDGIPCTHLNWRWNALYGAVRDSSAAHFVHFFLAAKQPP
;
A
#
# COMPACT_ATOMS: atom_id res chain seq x y z
N LYS A 1 16.85 -12.52 -7.47
CA LYS A 1 16.85 -11.28 -6.67
C LYS A 1 16.97 -10.11 -7.62
N VAL A 2 15.94 -9.31 -7.72
CA VAL A 2 16.00 -8.10 -8.54
C VAL A 2 16.29 -6.93 -7.61
N LEU A 3 17.44 -6.25 -7.82
CA LEU A 3 17.78 -5.02 -7.14
C LEU A 3 17.43 -3.88 -8.09
N PHE A 4 16.48 -3.05 -7.71
CA PHE A 4 16.09 -1.89 -8.50
C PHE A 4 16.95 -0.70 -8.10
N PRO A 5 17.61 0.00 -9.05
CA PRO A 5 18.21 1.28 -8.74
C PRO A 5 17.10 2.26 -8.37
N ALA A 6 17.20 2.88 -7.21
CA ALA A 6 16.29 3.96 -6.83
C ALA A 6 16.48 5.11 -7.83
N LEU A 7 15.40 5.46 -8.53
CA LEU A 7 15.33 6.69 -9.28
C LEU A 7 14.99 7.79 -8.26
N ARG A 8 15.88 8.75 -8.08
CA ARG A 8 15.65 9.86 -7.15
C ARG A 8 14.73 10.88 -7.81
N LEU A 9 13.47 10.88 -7.39
CA LEU A 9 12.45 11.81 -7.88
C LEU A 9 12.56 13.20 -7.24
N GLY A 10 13.44 13.39 -6.25
CA GLY A 10 13.56 14.64 -5.51
C GLY A 10 12.52 14.85 -4.43
N TYR A 11 11.70 13.84 -4.15
CA TYR A 11 10.70 13.80 -3.08
C TYR A 11 11.18 12.99 -1.88
N LEU A 12 10.28 12.77 -0.89
CA LEU A 12 10.55 11.86 0.21
C LEU A 12 10.78 10.43 -0.31
N PRO A 13 11.71 9.66 0.29
CA PRO A 13 12.04 8.30 -0.16
C PRO A 13 10.85 7.34 -0.30
N ILE A 14 9.77 7.59 0.45
CA ILE A 14 8.54 6.77 0.38
C ILE A 14 7.88 6.81 -1.00
N TYR A 15 8.08 7.88 -1.79
CA TYR A 15 7.54 8.00 -3.15
C TYR A 15 8.45 7.39 -4.23
N GLU A 16 9.62 6.89 -3.84
CA GLU A 16 10.52 6.21 -4.80
C GLU A 16 10.00 4.81 -5.21
N LYS A 17 9.02 4.28 -4.49
CA LYS A 17 8.39 2.99 -4.82
C LYS A 17 7.65 3.01 -6.16
N GLU A 18 7.08 4.14 -6.53
CA GLU A 18 6.35 4.32 -7.80
C GLU A 18 7.27 4.14 -9.01
N CYS A 19 8.57 4.31 -8.84
CA CYS A 19 9.55 4.00 -9.88
C CYS A 19 9.48 2.53 -10.33
N ALA A 20 9.00 1.63 -9.48
CA ALA A 20 8.82 0.23 -9.82
C ALA A 20 7.69 -0.02 -10.84
N PHE A 21 6.78 0.93 -11.05
CA PHE A 21 5.72 0.84 -12.06
C PHE A 21 6.29 0.67 -13.47
N THR A 22 7.48 1.20 -13.74
CA THR A 22 8.17 1.05 -15.03
C THR A 22 8.45 -0.40 -15.40
N TYR A 23 8.53 -1.30 -14.41
CA TYR A 23 8.77 -2.72 -14.66
C TYR A 23 7.54 -3.46 -15.22
N LEU A 24 6.34 -2.89 -15.11
CA LEU A 24 5.15 -3.45 -15.74
C LEU A 24 5.22 -3.46 -17.27
N GLY A 25 6.11 -2.65 -17.87
CA GLY A 25 6.44 -2.75 -19.30
C GLY A 25 7.24 -4.01 -19.67
N GLN A 26 7.87 -4.67 -18.69
CA GLN A 26 8.77 -5.81 -18.92
C GLN A 26 8.21 -7.12 -18.33
N TYR A 27 7.41 -7.05 -17.27
CA TYR A 27 6.88 -8.19 -16.54
C TYR A 27 5.34 -8.16 -16.50
N ASP A 28 4.72 -9.32 -16.47
CA ASP A 28 3.26 -9.43 -16.36
C ASP A 28 2.77 -9.04 -14.97
N GLN A 29 3.56 -9.33 -13.95
CA GLN A 29 3.29 -8.95 -12.58
C GLN A 29 4.55 -8.42 -11.90
N VAL A 30 4.36 -7.47 -10.98
CA VAL A 30 5.42 -6.89 -10.16
C VAL A 30 4.96 -6.87 -8.71
N LEU A 31 5.74 -7.46 -7.83
CA LEU A 31 5.53 -7.39 -6.39
C LEU A 31 6.47 -6.33 -5.78
N ILE A 32 5.89 -5.34 -5.13
CA ILE A 32 6.61 -4.29 -4.40
C ILE A 32 6.45 -4.57 -2.91
N LEU A 33 7.56 -4.62 -2.19
CA LEU A 33 7.60 -4.84 -0.74
C LEU A 33 8.41 -3.75 -0.04
N ASP A 34 7.93 -3.30 1.11
CA ASP A 34 8.74 -2.49 2.01
C ASP A 34 9.93 -3.31 2.52
N ALA A 35 11.06 -2.62 2.75
CA ALA A 35 12.31 -3.27 3.12
C ALA A 35 12.29 -3.94 4.51
N ASP A 36 11.26 -3.67 5.31
CA ASP A 36 11.02 -4.24 6.63
C ASP A 36 9.95 -5.35 6.63
N ILE A 37 9.68 -5.95 5.46
CA ILE A 37 8.85 -7.14 5.34
C ILE A 37 9.72 -8.40 5.30
N TYR A 38 9.44 -9.32 6.22
CA TYR A 38 10.01 -10.66 6.23
C TYR A 38 9.10 -11.64 5.48
N VAL A 39 9.64 -12.29 4.46
CA VAL A 39 8.97 -13.33 3.68
C VAL A 39 9.34 -14.68 4.26
N ARG A 40 8.35 -15.47 4.69
CA ARG A 40 8.60 -16.83 5.20
C ARG A 40 8.90 -17.79 4.06
N ASP A 41 9.82 -18.72 4.28
CA ASP A 41 10.18 -19.77 3.30
C ASP A 41 8.98 -20.65 2.90
N SER A 42 7.99 -20.78 3.79
CA SER A 42 6.76 -21.54 3.57
C SER A 42 5.65 -20.75 2.89
N ALA A 43 5.90 -19.49 2.51
CA ALA A 43 4.89 -18.70 1.83
C ALA A 43 4.58 -19.32 0.45
N PRO A 44 3.28 -19.44 0.08
CA PRO A 44 2.91 -19.85 -1.25
C PRO A 44 3.28 -18.78 -2.30
N ASP A 45 3.06 -19.09 -3.57
CA ASP A 45 3.32 -18.13 -4.64
C ASP A 45 2.25 -17.04 -4.66
N ILE A 46 2.62 -15.81 -4.28
CA ILE A 46 1.70 -14.67 -4.27
C ILE A 46 1.23 -14.28 -5.67
N PHE A 47 1.98 -14.59 -6.72
CA PHE A 47 1.61 -14.27 -8.09
C PHE A 47 0.42 -15.07 -8.61
N GLU A 48 0.02 -16.14 -7.92
CA GLU A 48 -1.19 -16.90 -8.19
C GLU A 48 -2.46 -16.29 -7.56
N GLU A 49 -2.30 -15.35 -6.59
CA GLU A 49 -3.41 -14.84 -5.79
C GLU A 49 -4.31 -13.84 -6.52
N ALA A 50 -3.80 -13.12 -7.52
CA ALA A 50 -4.59 -12.10 -8.22
C ALA A 50 -4.10 -11.82 -9.64
N GLN A 51 -5.06 -11.49 -10.51
CA GLN A 51 -4.82 -11.03 -11.89
C GLN A 51 -5.45 -9.65 -12.15
N THR A 52 -5.94 -8.98 -11.11
CA THR A 52 -6.44 -7.59 -11.19
C THR A 52 -5.29 -6.60 -11.31
N PRO A 53 -5.51 -5.40 -11.84
CA PRO A 53 -4.47 -4.36 -11.95
C PRO A 53 -3.70 -4.12 -10.68
N PHE A 54 -4.39 -4.16 -9.53
CA PHE A 54 -3.80 -4.02 -8.21
C PHE A 54 -4.34 -5.08 -7.25
N ALA A 55 -3.46 -5.59 -6.36
CA ALA A 55 -3.87 -6.39 -5.22
C ALA A 55 -3.05 -6.01 -3.98
N GLY A 56 -3.73 -5.97 -2.83
CA GLY A 56 -3.12 -5.59 -1.56
C GLY A 56 -3.97 -6.02 -0.37
N VAL A 57 -3.48 -5.72 0.83
CA VAL A 57 -4.15 -6.07 2.08
C VAL A 57 -4.80 -4.84 2.70
N LEU A 58 -6.11 -4.90 2.95
CA LEU A 58 -6.83 -3.86 3.68
C LEU A 58 -6.42 -3.87 5.16
N GLU A 59 -5.98 -2.74 5.70
CA GLU A 59 -5.58 -2.67 7.12
C GLU A 59 -6.72 -3.04 8.07
N ARG A 60 -7.94 -2.54 7.81
CA ARG A 60 -9.11 -2.85 8.65
C ARG A 60 -9.54 -4.32 8.64
N ALA A 61 -9.12 -5.11 7.64
CA ALA A 61 -9.44 -6.53 7.51
C ALA A 61 -8.46 -7.44 8.26
N MET A 62 -7.38 -6.89 8.80
CA MET A 62 -6.43 -7.64 9.62
C MET A 62 -7.03 -7.98 10.99
N PRO A 63 -6.66 -9.10 11.62
CA PRO A 63 -7.08 -9.46 12.98
C PRO A 63 -6.34 -8.60 14.03
N LEU A 64 -6.57 -7.30 14.02
CA LEU A 64 -5.87 -6.32 14.83
C LEU A 64 -6.15 -6.49 16.33
N THR A 65 -5.15 -6.12 17.13
CA THR A 65 -5.38 -5.88 18.57
C THR A 65 -6.30 -4.66 18.75
N PRO A 66 -7.07 -4.57 19.85
CA PRO A 66 -7.99 -3.44 20.08
C PRO A 66 -7.30 -2.06 19.98
N VAL A 67 -6.06 -1.97 20.48
CA VAL A 67 -5.26 -0.73 20.43
C VAL A 67 -4.95 -0.34 18.99
N TYR A 68 -4.57 -1.30 18.15
CA TYR A 68 -4.27 -0.99 16.74
C TYR A 68 -5.52 -0.77 15.90
N ALA A 69 -6.61 -1.47 16.17
CA ALA A 69 -7.89 -1.19 15.53
C ALA A 69 -8.31 0.28 15.74
N GLU A 70 -8.12 0.82 16.95
CA GLU A 70 -8.37 2.24 17.20
C GLU A 70 -7.40 3.18 16.46
N LYS A 71 -6.11 2.81 16.37
CA LYS A 71 -5.13 3.58 15.57
C LYS A 71 -5.52 3.61 14.09
N VAL A 72 -5.91 2.46 13.52
CA VAL A 72 -6.36 2.36 12.11
C VAL A 72 -7.60 3.23 11.87
N ARG A 73 -8.59 3.20 12.77
CA ARG A 73 -9.76 4.09 12.69
C ARG A 73 -9.39 5.59 12.73
N LYS A 74 -8.51 5.98 13.64
CA LYS A 74 -8.03 7.38 13.74
C LYS A 74 -7.23 7.79 12.50
N HIS A 75 -6.34 6.92 12.02
CA HIS A 75 -5.57 7.18 10.81
C HIS A 75 -6.50 7.35 9.61
N SER A 76 -7.44 6.44 9.42
CA SER A 76 -8.36 6.51 8.28
C SER A 76 -9.19 7.81 8.28
N ARG A 77 -9.68 8.24 9.44
CA ARG A 77 -10.36 9.55 9.55
C ARG A 77 -9.44 10.70 9.20
N GLY A 78 -8.25 10.74 9.81
CA GLY A 78 -7.28 11.81 9.58
C GLY A 78 -6.82 11.92 8.13
N GLN A 79 -6.78 10.83 7.37
CA GLN A 79 -6.29 10.83 5.99
C GLN A 79 -7.41 10.94 4.94
N PHE A 80 -8.58 10.34 5.18
CA PHE A 80 -9.57 10.11 4.12
C PHE A 80 -10.93 10.81 4.34
N GLU A 81 -11.26 11.25 5.55
CA GLU A 81 -12.61 11.78 5.87
C GLU A 81 -12.96 13.04 5.05
N THR A 82 -11.96 13.84 4.70
CA THR A 82 -12.15 15.06 3.91
C THR A 82 -12.09 14.84 2.39
N LEU A 83 -11.75 13.63 1.95
CA LEU A 83 -11.72 13.23 0.55
C LEU A 83 -13.11 12.68 0.18
N THR A 84 -14.05 13.57 -0.07
CA THR A 84 -15.47 13.24 -0.29
C THR A 84 -15.82 12.96 -1.74
N ASP A 85 -14.85 13.09 -2.62
CA ASP A 85 -14.97 12.85 -4.07
C ASP A 85 -14.82 11.36 -4.46
N VAL A 86 -14.50 10.50 -3.48
CA VAL A 86 -14.42 9.04 -3.64
C VAL A 86 -15.17 8.32 -2.53
N ASP A 87 -15.69 7.11 -2.82
CA ASP A 87 -16.30 6.26 -1.81
C ASP A 87 -15.23 5.43 -1.09
N TRP A 88 -15.08 5.70 0.21
CA TRP A 88 -14.13 4.99 1.08
C TRP A 88 -14.73 3.74 1.72
N ASP A 89 -15.97 3.38 1.39
CA ASP A 89 -16.63 2.22 1.98
C ASP A 89 -16.50 2.20 3.52
N TRP A 90 -16.91 3.30 4.16
CA TRP A 90 -16.81 3.47 5.60
C TRP A 90 -17.63 2.45 6.37
N ASN A 91 -17.03 1.86 7.40
CA ASN A 91 -17.73 1.06 8.38
C ASN A 91 -17.22 1.37 9.81
N GLN A 92 -17.62 0.54 10.79
CA GLN A 92 -17.20 0.69 12.20
C GLN A 92 -15.68 0.59 12.40
N ASP A 93 -14.96 -0.05 11.47
CA ASP A 93 -13.51 -0.25 11.53
C ASP A 93 -12.72 0.82 10.73
N GLY A 94 -13.43 1.79 10.13
CA GLY A 94 -12.87 2.90 9.36
C GLY A 94 -13.00 2.75 7.85
N ALA A 95 -12.25 3.55 7.11
CA ALA A 95 -12.20 3.51 5.65
C ALA A 95 -11.59 2.20 5.13
N ALA A 96 -12.01 1.78 3.92
CA ALA A 96 -11.36 0.70 3.19
C ALA A 96 -10.13 1.26 2.46
N TYR A 97 -8.94 1.03 3.00
CA TYR A 97 -7.68 1.39 2.37
C TYR A 97 -6.65 0.26 2.52
N PHE A 98 -5.79 0.13 1.53
CA PHE A 98 -4.73 -0.85 1.50
C PHE A 98 -3.50 -0.35 2.26
N ASN A 99 -2.82 -1.25 2.96
CA ASN A 99 -1.46 -1.00 3.41
C ASN A 99 -0.49 -1.13 2.24
N MET A 100 0.23 -0.06 1.91
CA MET A 100 1.12 0.00 0.75
C MET A 100 2.52 -0.57 1.00
N GLY A 101 2.74 -1.20 2.14
CA GLY A 101 3.96 -2.00 2.37
C GLY A 101 4.05 -3.23 1.47
N LEU A 102 2.90 -3.71 0.98
CA LEU A 102 2.82 -4.76 -0.03
C LEU A 102 1.86 -4.33 -1.15
N MET A 103 2.36 -4.36 -2.37
CA MET A 103 1.57 -4.11 -3.58
C MET A 103 1.89 -5.19 -4.63
N LEU A 104 0.90 -5.98 -5.02
CA LEU A 104 0.98 -6.87 -6.17
C LEU A 104 0.31 -6.18 -7.34
N LEU A 105 1.10 -5.89 -8.37
CA LEU A 105 0.67 -5.17 -9.57
C LEU A 105 0.64 -6.12 -10.75
N HIS A 106 -0.38 -6.02 -11.56
CA HIS A 106 -0.46 -6.72 -12.85
C HIS A 106 -0.28 -5.71 -14.00
N ARG A 107 0.26 -6.15 -15.12
CA ARG A 107 0.48 -5.35 -16.34
C ARG A 107 -0.75 -4.53 -16.78
N SER A 108 -1.96 -5.02 -16.54
CA SER A 108 -3.18 -4.28 -16.85
C SER A 108 -3.32 -2.96 -16.11
N LEU A 109 -2.52 -2.70 -15.06
CA LEU A 109 -2.45 -1.39 -14.41
C LEU A 109 -2.03 -0.28 -15.39
N LEU A 110 -1.25 -0.62 -16.43
CA LEU A 110 -0.83 0.32 -17.47
C LEU A 110 -2.01 0.92 -18.27
N TYR A 111 -3.20 0.33 -18.22
CA TYR A 111 -4.40 0.95 -18.80
C TYR A 111 -4.87 2.19 -18.01
N TYR A 112 -4.44 2.34 -16.77
CA TYR A 112 -4.79 3.44 -15.85
C TYR A 112 -3.60 4.36 -15.58
N LEU A 113 -2.40 3.91 -15.90
CA LEU A 113 -1.15 4.62 -15.63
C LEU A 113 -0.47 4.96 -16.97
N HIS A 114 -0.60 6.20 -17.40
CA HIS A 114 -0.02 6.70 -18.65
C HIS A 114 1.21 7.58 -18.41
N ASP A 115 1.48 7.92 -17.17
CA ASP A 115 2.55 8.83 -16.76
C ASP A 115 3.84 8.06 -16.50
N THR A 116 4.96 8.74 -16.63
CA THR A 116 6.18 8.32 -15.95
C THR A 116 6.01 8.42 -14.44
N PRO A 117 6.81 7.72 -13.61
CA PRO A 117 6.72 7.85 -12.16
C PRO A 117 6.84 9.30 -11.67
N GLU A 118 7.66 10.11 -12.31
CA GLU A 118 7.83 11.53 -11.97
C GLU A 118 6.59 12.36 -12.30
N GLU A 119 5.99 12.17 -13.47
CA GLU A 119 4.75 12.83 -13.86
C GLU A 119 3.60 12.41 -12.96
N PHE A 120 3.53 11.12 -12.62
CA PHE A 120 2.51 10.57 -11.73
C PHE A 120 2.50 11.27 -10.37
N ILE A 121 3.66 11.38 -9.71
CA ILE A 121 3.79 12.03 -8.40
C ILE A 121 3.45 13.54 -8.48
N ARG A 122 3.72 14.17 -9.62
CA ARG A 122 3.46 15.61 -9.85
C ARG A 122 2.03 15.92 -10.30
N ARG A 123 1.14 14.96 -10.35
CA ARG A 123 -0.26 15.24 -10.68
C ARG A 123 -0.85 16.27 -9.70
N PRO A 124 -1.58 17.30 -10.18
CA PRO A 124 -2.11 18.36 -9.32
C PRO A 124 -2.95 17.86 -8.15
N GLU A 125 -3.71 16.79 -8.33
CA GLU A 125 -4.55 16.19 -7.30
C GLU A 125 -3.77 15.54 -6.15
N PHE A 126 -2.46 15.26 -6.35
CA PHE A 126 -1.59 14.67 -5.33
C PHE A 126 -0.76 15.71 -4.57
N GLU A 127 -0.71 16.95 -5.07
CA GLU A 127 0.15 18.02 -4.54
C GLU A 127 -0.01 18.17 -3.02
N ARG A 128 -1.24 18.20 -2.52
CA ARG A 128 -1.54 18.33 -1.08
C ARG A 128 -0.98 17.17 -0.23
N PHE A 129 -0.90 15.95 -0.78
CA PHE A 129 -0.34 14.78 -0.09
C PHE A 129 1.19 14.84 -0.10
N VAL A 130 1.76 15.11 -1.28
CA VAL A 130 3.21 15.16 -1.49
C VAL A 130 3.84 16.32 -0.71
N ASN A 131 3.19 17.48 -0.67
CA ASN A 131 3.64 18.65 0.07
C ASN A 131 3.30 18.58 1.57
N GLY A 132 2.51 17.61 2.00
CA GLY A 132 2.14 17.46 3.41
C GLY A 132 1.31 18.62 3.95
N GLU A 133 0.31 19.06 3.20
CA GLU A 133 -0.53 20.21 3.55
C GLU A 133 -1.62 19.85 4.58
N GLY A 134 -1.79 20.68 5.60
CA GLY A 134 -2.86 20.53 6.59
C GLY A 134 -2.81 19.19 7.31
N HIS A 135 -3.89 18.40 7.20
CA HIS A 135 -3.99 17.08 7.85
C HIS A 135 -3.08 16.04 7.18
N TRP A 136 -2.66 16.28 5.92
CA TRP A 136 -1.76 15.38 5.20
C TRP A 136 -0.27 15.61 5.50
N LYS A 137 0.05 16.40 6.53
CA LYS A 137 1.45 16.59 7.00
C LYS A 137 2.20 15.26 7.22
N TRP A 138 1.49 14.21 7.59
CA TRP A 138 2.02 12.86 7.80
C TRP A 138 1.53 11.86 6.76
N SER A 139 1.04 12.36 5.63
CA SER A 139 0.67 11.54 4.49
C SER A 139 1.89 10.85 3.91
N THR A 140 1.65 9.68 3.35
CA THR A 140 2.64 8.85 2.68
C THR A 140 2.12 8.44 1.30
N ASP A 141 2.92 7.68 0.57
CA ASP A 141 2.49 6.95 -0.61
C ASP A 141 1.16 6.21 -0.40
N GLN A 142 0.93 5.68 0.80
CA GLN A 142 -0.31 4.98 1.16
C GLN A 142 -1.57 5.85 0.95
N THR A 143 -1.56 7.12 1.36
CA THR A 143 -2.71 8.02 1.16
C THR A 143 -2.93 8.32 -0.32
N LEU A 144 -1.85 8.69 -1.02
CA LEU A 144 -1.88 9.05 -2.43
C LEU A 144 -2.36 7.88 -3.31
N LEU A 145 -1.75 6.71 -3.14
CA LEU A 145 -2.07 5.53 -3.96
C LEU A 145 -3.49 5.03 -3.70
N ASN A 146 -3.95 4.96 -2.44
CA ASN A 146 -5.33 4.60 -2.15
C ASN A 146 -6.34 5.58 -2.75
N TYR A 147 -6.06 6.89 -2.69
CA TYR A 147 -6.89 7.90 -3.33
C TYR A 147 -6.95 7.68 -4.85
N TRP A 148 -5.80 7.48 -5.50
CA TRP A 148 -5.72 7.19 -6.93
C TRP A 148 -6.51 5.95 -7.34
N LEU A 149 -6.29 4.82 -6.66
CA LEU A 149 -6.98 3.56 -6.96
C LEU A 149 -8.50 3.74 -6.95
N LYS A 150 -9.02 4.45 -5.96
CA LYS A 150 -10.47 4.68 -5.82
C LYS A 150 -11.02 5.70 -6.80
N ARG A 151 -10.32 6.83 -6.99
CA ARG A 151 -10.74 7.89 -7.89
C ARG A 151 -10.81 7.42 -9.34
N ASP A 152 -9.82 6.68 -9.78
CA ASP A 152 -9.74 6.19 -11.16
C ASP A 152 -10.49 4.86 -11.35
N GLY A 153 -11.15 4.34 -10.30
CA GLY A 153 -11.96 3.12 -10.35
C GLY A 153 -11.15 1.87 -10.73
N ILE A 154 -9.90 1.80 -10.28
CA ILE A 154 -9.00 0.71 -10.63
C ILE A 154 -9.46 -0.58 -9.96
N PRO A 155 -9.69 -1.67 -10.72
CA PRO A 155 -10.07 -2.96 -10.15
C PRO A 155 -8.99 -3.49 -9.21
N CYS A 156 -9.39 -3.79 -7.96
CA CYS A 156 -8.49 -4.24 -6.91
C CYS A 156 -8.92 -5.60 -6.34
N THR A 157 -7.95 -6.46 -6.04
CA THR A 157 -8.17 -7.67 -5.24
C THR A 157 -7.75 -7.43 -3.79
N HIS A 158 -8.63 -7.81 -2.85
CA HIS A 158 -8.31 -7.80 -1.44
C HIS A 158 -7.63 -9.12 -1.07
N LEU A 159 -6.33 -9.07 -0.85
CA LEU A 159 -5.55 -10.22 -0.39
C LEU A 159 -5.86 -10.53 1.07
N ASN A 160 -5.70 -11.81 1.44
CA ASN A 160 -5.80 -12.21 2.83
C ASN A 160 -4.72 -11.48 3.68
N TRP A 161 -5.05 -11.14 4.92
CA TRP A 161 -4.14 -10.45 5.85
C TRP A 161 -2.79 -11.15 6.06
N ARG A 162 -2.73 -12.47 5.85
CA ARG A 162 -1.49 -13.26 5.96
C ARG A 162 -0.39 -12.79 5.03
N TRP A 163 -0.74 -12.11 3.94
CA TRP A 163 0.22 -11.57 2.98
C TRP A 163 0.91 -10.29 3.43
N ASN A 164 0.38 -9.60 4.45
CA ASN A 164 0.99 -8.36 4.97
C ASN A 164 0.61 -8.17 6.44
N ALA A 165 1.00 -9.09 7.30
CA ALA A 165 0.68 -9.05 8.72
C ALA A 165 1.55 -8.02 9.45
N LEU A 166 0.96 -6.94 9.95
CA LEU A 166 1.65 -5.91 10.72
C LEU A 166 2.09 -6.47 12.07
N TYR A 167 3.41 -6.69 12.27
CA TYR A 167 3.97 -7.23 13.50
C TYR A 167 3.65 -6.34 14.70
N GLY A 168 3.16 -6.95 15.78
CA GLY A 168 2.73 -6.21 16.97
C GLY A 168 1.38 -5.47 16.83
N ALA A 169 0.82 -5.40 15.63
CA ALA A 169 -0.52 -4.86 15.37
C ALA A 169 -1.58 -5.97 15.31
N VAL A 170 -1.27 -7.07 14.60
CA VAL A 170 -2.14 -8.26 14.59
C VAL A 170 -2.00 -9.04 15.90
N ARG A 171 -3.07 -9.74 16.28
CA ARG A 171 -3.13 -10.55 17.52
C ARG A 171 -2.14 -11.69 17.52
N ASP A 172 -1.95 -12.33 16.36
CA ASP A 172 -1.03 -13.43 16.15
C ASP A 172 -0.54 -13.41 14.70
N SER A 173 0.77 -13.33 14.51
CA SER A 173 1.41 -13.35 13.19
C SER A 173 1.96 -14.73 12.81
N SER A 174 1.77 -15.77 13.62
CA SER A 174 2.34 -17.11 13.38
C SER A 174 1.86 -17.74 12.08
N ALA A 175 0.61 -17.47 11.69
CA ALA A 175 0.00 -17.94 10.43
C ALA A 175 0.27 -17.02 9.22
N ALA A 176 1.03 -15.94 9.38
CA ALA A 176 1.32 -15.03 8.29
C ALA A 176 2.30 -15.64 7.29
N HIS A 177 2.13 -15.32 6.00
CA HIS A 177 3.08 -15.62 4.94
C HIS A 177 4.20 -14.56 4.92
N PHE A 178 3.79 -13.27 5.03
CA PHE A 178 4.68 -12.13 5.09
C PHE A 178 4.42 -11.36 6.39
N VAL A 179 5.49 -11.00 7.09
CA VAL A 179 5.42 -10.27 8.36
C VAL A 179 6.07 -8.89 8.18
N HIS A 180 5.29 -7.85 8.35
CA HIS A 180 5.72 -6.47 8.19
C HIS A 180 6.08 -5.86 9.54
N PHE A 181 7.35 -5.53 9.75
CA PHE A 181 7.90 -4.98 11.01
C PHE A 181 7.71 -3.46 11.12
N PHE A 182 6.55 -3.01 10.74
CA PHE A 182 6.11 -1.63 10.79
C PHE A 182 6.23 -1.05 12.22
N LEU A 183 7.04 0.00 12.40
CA LEU A 183 7.28 0.70 13.68
C LEU A 183 7.67 -0.20 14.88
N ALA A 184 7.96 -1.47 14.67
CA ALA A 184 8.38 -2.37 15.73
C ALA A 184 9.90 -2.30 15.95
N ALA A 185 10.35 -2.72 17.14
CA ALA A 185 11.75 -2.98 17.36
C ALA A 185 12.25 -3.96 16.29
N LYS A 186 13.22 -3.53 15.48
CA LYS A 186 13.70 -4.19 14.26
C LYS A 186 14.51 -5.46 14.52
N GLN A 187 14.01 -6.35 15.37
CA GLN A 187 14.60 -7.68 15.53
C GLN A 187 13.56 -8.72 15.09
N PRO A 188 13.88 -9.53 14.06
CA PRO A 188 13.07 -10.70 13.76
C PRO A 188 13.07 -11.64 14.97
N PRO A 189 11.97 -12.37 15.18
CA PRO A 189 11.91 -13.41 16.20
C PRO A 189 12.93 -14.51 15.96
#